data_46a32e20409ff5712840b91e1820e7f0
#
_entry.id   46a32e20409ff5712840b91e1820e7f0
#
_cell.length_a   1.000
_cell.length_b   1.000
_cell.length_c   1.000
_cell.angle_alpha   90.00
_cell.angle_beta   90.00
_cell.angle_gamma   90.00
#
_symmetry.space_group_name_H-M   'P 1'
#
loop_
_entity.id
_entity.type
_entity.pdbx_description
1 polymer ?
#
loop_
_entity_poly.entity_id
_entity_poly.type
_entity_poly.pdbx_seq_one_letter_code
_entity_poly.pdbx_strand_id
1 'polypeptide(L)'
;MKNQSVRFVIAAALAAVPSLLLAQPSAHYAPGVEGIKGASLPPPGFYIRDYNYFYTADQLNNPAGNKIGPADLDAFTYVNLPRVLWITDTKFLGGFVGVDGFLPLVYQQASANTPAGHFSGNTFGVGDLFAEGTLSWHIKQFDFSVGSGVDAPTGDSPTSPGPATTPGLGYWTFMQTAGATWYVDEAKTWAVSALNRYEFNTEQRDTHVTPGDAYTLEWGVSKTLAKVVDVGAAGYYQQQVTGNSNKSPLNRVAAVGPEVSAMFPKQMFFVSLRYNYEFMAENRAQGHTFALTLTKRF
;
A
#
# COMPACT_ATOMS: atom_id res chain seq x y z
N MET A 1 -31.53 27.57 -33.28
CA MET A 1 -31.36 27.25 -31.85
C MET A 1 -31.01 25.77 -31.60
N LYS A 2 -30.12 25.14 -32.40
CA LYS A 2 -29.77 23.70 -32.24
C LYS A 2 -28.28 23.43 -31.95
N ASN A 3 -27.45 24.47 -31.82
CA ASN A 3 -25.99 24.27 -31.66
C ASN A 3 -25.41 24.60 -30.27
N GLN A 4 -26.19 25.06 -29.30
CA GLN A 4 -25.68 25.38 -27.97
C GLN A 4 -25.71 24.18 -27.00
N SER A 5 -26.68 23.28 -27.16
CA SER A 5 -26.83 22.11 -26.25
C SER A 5 -25.72 21.06 -26.43
N VAL A 6 -25.20 20.93 -27.65
CA VAL A 6 -24.11 19.98 -27.95
C VAL A 6 -22.75 20.46 -27.40
N ARG A 7 -22.52 21.78 -27.37
CA ARG A 7 -21.30 22.37 -26.82
C ARG A 7 -21.23 22.25 -25.29
N PHE A 8 -22.35 22.32 -24.57
CA PHE A 8 -22.39 22.17 -23.11
C PHE A 8 -22.18 20.73 -22.65
N VAL A 9 -22.66 19.74 -23.40
CA VAL A 9 -22.45 18.30 -23.07
C VAL A 9 -20.99 17.90 -23.33
N ILE A 10 -20.37 18.43 -24.39
CA ILE A 10 -18.94 18.18 -24.69
C ILE A 10 -18.04 18.91 -23.67
N ALA A 11 -18.39 20.12 -23.25
CA ALA A 11 -17.63 20.85 -22.22
C ALA A 11 -17.73 20.17 -20.83
N ALA A 12 -18.89 19.61 -20.46
CA ALA A 12 -19.04 18.85 -19.21
C ALA A 12 -18.30 17.52 -19.22
N ALA A 13 -18.22 16.84 -20.37
CA ALA A 13 -17.42 15.61 -20.52
C ALA A 13 -15.91 15.90 -20.55
N LEU A 14 -15.49 17.06 -21.06
CA LEU A 14 -14.09 17.49 -21.07
C LEU A 14 -13.58 17.99 -19.71
N ALA A 15 -14.46 18.51 -18.85
CA ALA A 15 -14.11 18.94 -17.50
C ALA A 15 -13.98 17.76 -16.49
N ALA A 16 -14.54 16.59 -16.82
CA ALA A 16 -14.47 15.41 -15.97
C ALA A 16 -13.19 14.54 -16.19
N VAL A 17 -12.45 14.74 -17.28
CA VAL A 17 -11.28 13.93 -17.63
C VAL A 17 -10.05 14.23 -16.77
N PRO A 18 -9.74 15.47 -16.34
CA PRO A 18 -8.58 15.71 -15.48
C PRO A 18 -8.68 15.08 -14.09
N SER A 19 -9.88 14.95 -13.54
CA SER A 19 -10.09 14.36 -12.21
C SER A 19 -9.99 12.82 -12.16
N LEU A 20 -9.93 12.16 -13.34
CA LEU A 20 -9.81 10.72 -13.45
C LEU A 20 -8.36 10.25 -13.63
N LEU A 21 -7.42 11.14 -13.92
CA LEU A 21 -6.07 10.78 -14.35
C LEU A 21 -5.13 10.33 -13.23
N LEU A 22 -5.42 10.71 -11.99
CA LEU A 22 -4.73 10.15 -10.83
C LEU A 22 -5.83 9.85 -9.81
N ALA A 23 -6.13 8.58 -9.62
CA ALA A 23 -7.02 8.16 -8.55
C ALA A 23 -6.52 8.79 -7.26
N GLN A 24 -7.38 9.52 -6.54
CA GLN A 24 -7.03 10.00 -5.22
C GLN A 24 -6.61 8.78 -4.39
N PRO A 25 -5.44 8.79 -3.74
CA PRO A 25 -5.10 7.72 -2.83
C PRO A 25 -6.19 7.68 -1.76
N SER A 26 -6.91 6.58 -1.69
CA SER A 26 -7.95 6.34 -0.69
C SER A 26 -7.41 5.69 0.57
N ALA A 27 -6.12 5.42 0.60
CA ALA A 27 -5.45 4.71 1.67
C ALA A 27 -4.02 5.24 1.82
N HIS A 28 -3.53 5.34 3.06
CA HIS A 28 -2.12 5.57 3.35
C HIS A 28 -1.30 4.31 3.09
N TYR A 29 -1.89 3.16 3.38
CA TYR A 29 -1.20 1.90 3.20
C TYR A 29 -1.02 1.54 1.72
N ALA A 30 0.25 1.42 1.29
CA ALA A 30 0.60 0.91 -0.03
C ALA A 30 0.46 -0.62 -0.04
N PRO A 31 -0.52 -1.21 -0.77
CA PRO A 31 -0.71 -2.65 -0.77
C PRO A 31 0.46 -3.36 -1.45
N GLY A 32 0.84 -4.53 -0.92
CA GLY A 32 1.97 -5.30 -1.41
C GLY A 32 3.32 -4.92 -0.78
N VAL A 33 3.33 -4.09 0.27
CA VAL A 33 4.55 -3.80 1.05
C VAL A 33 4.97 -4.98 1.90
N GLU A 34 4.01 -5.69 2.52
CA GLU A 34 4.27 -6.97 3.18
C GLU A 34 4.07 -8.14 2.20
N GLY A 35 4.70 -9.28 2.47
CA GLY A 35 4.67 -10.41 1.54
C GLY A 35 4.37 -11.73 2.21
N ILE A 36 5.06 -12.78 1.74
CA ILE A 36 5.01 -14.08 2.38
C ILE A 36 5.32 -13.94 3.87
N LYS A 37 4.55 -14.62 4.72
CA LYS A 37 4.65 -14.52 6.19
C LYS A 37 4.44 -13.08 6.73
N GLY A 38 3.76 -12.18 6.00
CA GLY A 38 3.56 -10.79 6.38
C GLY A 38 2.89 -10.58 7.74
N ALA A 39 2.10 -11.56 8.22
CA ALA A 39 1.47 -11.53 9.54
C ALA A 39 2.38 -11.99 10.70
N SER A 40 3.58 -12.53 10.41
CA SER A 40 4.52 -12.98 11.43
C SER A 40 5.45 -11.86 11.84
N LEU A 41 5.21 -11.25 13.00
CA LEU A 41 6.18 -10.32 13.61
C LEU A 41 7.41 -11.11 14.12
N PRO A 42 8.61 -10.50 14.11
CA PRO A 42 9.81 -11.18 14.59
C PRO A 42 9.80 -11.34 16.11
N PRO A 43 10.67 -12.23 16.69
CA PRO A 43 10.83 -12.37 18.13
C PRO A 43 11.36 -11.08 18.77
N PRO A 44 11.32 -10.97 20.14
CA PRO A 44 11.84 -9.82 20.84
C PRO A 44 13.22 -9.39 20.37
N GLY A 45 13.38 -8.08 20.13
CA GLY A 45 14.60 -7.47 19.61
C GLY A 45 14.33 -6.12 18.97
N PHE A 46 15.42 -5.46 18.60
CA PHE A 46 15.39 -4.20 17.86
C PHE A 46 15.73 -4.46 16.39
N TYR A 47 14.92 -3.92 15.50
CA TYR A 47 15.04 -4.15 14.06
C TYR A 47 14.97 -2.84 13.29
N ILE A 48 15.76 -2.75 12.24
CA ILE A 48 15.57 -1.76 11.17
C ILE A 48 15.16 -2.54 9.93
N ARG A 49 14.03 -2.17 9.36
CA ARG A 49 13.50 -2.74 8.12
C ARG A 49 13.37 -1.62 7.10
N ASP A 50 14.06 -1.74 6.00
CA ASP A 50 14.06 -0.77 4.91
C ASP A 50 13.31 -1.35 3.71
N TYR A 51 12.18 -0.74 3.37
CA TYR A 51 11.41 -1.10 2.19
C TYR A 51 11.77 -0.17 1.04
N ASN A 52 12.12 -0.75 -0.09
CA ASN A 52 12.26 -0.06 -1.35
C ASN A 52 11.14 -0.54 -2.27
N TYR A 53 10.10 0.27 -2.38
CA TYR A 53 8.88 -0.06 -3.10
C TYR A 53 8.78 0.75 -4.38
N PHE A 54 8.53 0.07 -5.49
CA PHE A 54 8.37 0.64 -6.81
C PHE A 54 6.99 0.29 -7.36
N TYR A 55 6.32 1.26 -7.94
CA TYR A 55 5.07 1.09 -8.64
C TYR A 55 5.19 1.70 -10.04
N THR A 56 4.74 0.97 -11.06
CA THR A 56 4.62 1.48 -12.42
C THR A 56 3.23 1.17 -12.96
N ALA A 57 2.63 2.13 -13.70
CA ALA A 57 1.34 1.91 -14.35
C ALA A 57 1.27 2.64 -15.69
N ASP A 58 0.75 1.94 -16.68
CA ASP A 58 0.53 2.43 -18.05
C ASP A 58 -0.96 2.40 -18.45
N GLN A 59 -1.82 2.09 -17.50
CA GLN A 59 -3.26 1.96 -17.71
C GLN A 59 -4.04 2.63 -16.59
N LEU A 60 -5.09 3.37 -16.97
CA LEU A 60 -6.09 3.90 -16.06
C LEU A 60 -7.42 3.23 -16.32
N ASN A 61 -8.11 2.78 -15.27
CA ASN A 61 -9.39 2.10 -15.38
C ASN A 61 -10.54 2.94 -14.80
N ASN A 62 -11.70 2.84 -15.44
CA ASN A 62 -12.93 3.42 -14.94
C ASN A 62 -13.52 2.59 -13.77
N PRO A 63 -14.63 3.03 -13.13
CA PRO A 63 -15.26 2.28 -12.05
C PRO A 63 -15.76 0.86 -12.42
N ALA A 64 -15.91 0.57 -13.72
CA ALA A 64 -16.26 -0.77 -14.19
C ALA A 64 -15.04 -1.66 -14.51
N GLY A 65 -13.83 -1.17 -14.24
CA GLY A 65 -12.58 -1.89 -14.51
C GLY A 65 -12.11 -1.84 -15.98
N ASN A 66 -12.79 -1.07 -16.83
CA ASN A 66 -12.41 -0.96 -18.23
C ASN A 66 -11.35 0.14 -18.41
N LYS A 67 -10.33 -0.14 -19.25
CA LYS A 67 -9.32 0.85 -19.62
C LYS A 67 -9.98 2.10 -20.20
N ILE A 68 -9.57 3.27 -19.70
CA ILE A 68 -9.99 4.57 -20.23
C ILE A 68 -9.00 4.96 -21.34
N GLY A 69 -9.49 5.05 -22.57
CA GLY A 69 -8.69 5.53 -23.71
C GLY A 69 -9.08 6.93 -24.12
N PRO A 70 -8.24 7.66 -24.85
CA PRO A 70 -6.90 7.37 -25.36
C PRO A 70 -5.79 8.00 -24.50
N ALA A 71 -5.83 7.88 -23.19
CA ALA A 71 -4.77 8.40 -22.33
C ALA A 71 -3.57 7.45 -22.34
N ASP A 72 -2.42 7.91 -22.85
CA ASP A 72 -1.14 7.27 -22.62
C ASP A 72 -0.70 7.68 -21.21
N LEU A 73 -1.03 6.85 -20.22
CA LEU A 73 -0.56 7.02 -18.85
C LEU A 73 0.85 6.44 -18.73
N ASP A 74 1.76 7.22 -18.18
CA ASP A 74 3.05 6.74 -17.68
C ASP A 74 3.18 7.24 -16.24
N ALA A 75 3.04 6.33 -15.30
CA ALA A 75 3.12 6.62 -13.88
C ALA A 75 4.22 5.76 -13.23
N PHE A 76 5.07 6.42 -12.45
CA PHE A 76 6.10 5.80 -11.66
C PHE A 76 6.09 6.37 -10.25
N THR A 77 6.16 5.47 -9.26
CA THR A 77 6.34 5.85 -7.86
C THR A 77 7.45 5.00 -7.25
N TYR A 78 8.37 5.66 -6.56
CA TYR A 78 9.34 5.02 -5.69
C TYR A 78 9.13 5.50 -4.26
N VAL A 79 9.05 4.55 -3.33
CA VAL A 79 8.97 4.86 -1.89
C VAL A 79 10.10 4.12 -1.19
N ASN A 80 10.99 4.86 -0.54
CA ASN A 80 11.89 4.32 0.45
C ASN A 80 11.28 4.53 1.84
N LEU A 81 11.17 3.45 2.62
CA LEU A 81 10.40 3.41 3.85
C LEU A 81 11.22 2.73 4.95
N PRO A 82 12.14 3.49 5.58
CA PRO A 82 12.91 3.00 6.73
C PRO A 82 12.00 2.90 7.95
N ARG A 83 11.72 1.67 8.40
CA ARG A 83 10.91 1.33 9.57
C ARG A 83 11.78 0.89 10.71
N VAL A 84 11.63 1.53 11.85
CA VAL A 84 12.20 1.10 13.12
C VAL A 84 11.16 0.25 13.84
N LEU A 85 11.53 -0.95 14.27
CA LEU A 85 10.65 -1.89 14.93
C LEU A 85 11.33 -2.41 16.21
N TRP A 86 10.67 -2.25 17.33
CA TRP A 86 11.11 -2.79 18.62
C TRP A 86 10.04 -3.72 19.19
N ILE A 87 10.33 -5.02 19.22
CA ILE A 87 9.52 -6.01 19.92
C ILE A 87 10.15 -6.19 21.30
N THR A 88 9.40 -5.87 22.34
CA THR A 88 9.87 -5.93 23.73
C THR A 88 9.75 -7.36 24.29
N ASP A 89 10.44 -7.65 25.41
CA ASP A 89 10.24 -8.88 26.17
C ASP A 89 8.97 -8.86 27.04
N THR A 90 8.32 -7.69 27.14
CA THR A 90 7.08 -7.51 27.88
C THR A 90 5.93 -8.22 27.18
N LYS A 91 5.12 -8.93 27.95
CA LYS A 91 3.93 -9.61 27.46
C LYS A 91 2.66 -8.96 27.99
N PHE A 92 1.70 -8.76 27.09
CA PHE A 92 0.33 -8.38 27.43
C PHE A 92 -0.63 -9.41 26.77
N LEU A 93 -1.58 -9.92 27.55
CA LEU A 93 -2.48 -11.01 27.11
C LEU A 93 -1.74 -12.21 26.49
N GLY A 94 -0.53 -12.50 27.00
CA GLY A 94 0.32 -13.58 26.48
C GLY A 94 1.11 -13.27 25.20
N GLY A 95 0.84 -12.15 24.54
CA GLY A 95 1.54 -11.68 23.35
C GLY A 95 2.67 -10.71 23.69
N PHE A 96 3.73 -10.69 22.88
CA PHE A 96 4.80 -9.72 22.99
C PHE A 96 4.33 -8.36 22.51
N VAL A 97 4.60 -7.32 23.31
CA VAL A 97 4.32 -5.93 22.96
C VAL A 97 5.41 -5.42 22.03
N GLY A 98 5.01 -4.82 20.93
CA GLY A 98 5.90 -4.15 19.98
C GLY A 98 5.46 -2.72 19.72
N VAL A 99 6.40 -1.90 19.29
CA VAL A 99 6.15 -0.57 18.75
C VAL A 99 7.00 -0.37 17.51
N ASP A 100 6.46 0.33 16.55
CA ASP A 100 7.20 0.67 15.34
C ASP A 100 6.74 1.98 14.71
N GLY A 101 7.52 2.47 13.77
CA GLY A 101 7.19 3.64 13.01
C GLY A 101 8.14 3.87 11.86
N PHE A 102 7.70 4.69 10.91
CA PHE A 102 8.47 5.05 9.73
C PHE A 102 8.10 6.45 9.23
N LEU A 103 9.01 7.00 8.43
CA LEU A 103 8.80 8.25 7.69
C LEU A 103 9.22 8.00 6.23
N PRO A 104 8.27 7.94 5.28
CA PRO A 104 8.58 7.57 3.90
C PRO A 104 9.26 8.72 3.15
N LEU A 105 10.21 8.36 2.28
CA LEU A 105 10.73 9.22 1.22
C LEU A 105 10.06 8.81 -0.08
N VAL A 106 9.35 9.74 -0.71
CA VAL A 106 8.49 9.46 -1.85
C VAL A 106 8.97 10.22 -3.07
N TYR A 107 9.21 9.51 -4.16
CA TYR A 107 9.35 10.07 -5.50
C TYR A 107 8.19 9.61 -6.36
N GLN A 108 7.49 10.55 -6.97
CA GLN A 108 6.38 10.27 -7.88
C GLN A 108 6.58 11.02 -9.19
N GLN A 109 6.27 10.36 -10.29
CA GLN A 109 6.22 10.94 -11.62
C GLN A 109 4.97 10.42 -12.32
N ALA A 110 4.26 11.31 -12.99
CA ALA A 110 3.15 10.91 -13.84
C ALA A 110 3.08 11.80 -15.08
N SER A 111 2.76 11.19 -16.22
CA SER A 111 2.42 11.89 -17.45
C SER A 111 1.28 11.22 -18.18
N ALA A 112 0.47 11.99 -18.87
CA ALA A 112 -0.61 11.47 -19.69
C ALA A 112 -0.97 12.44 -20.83
N ASN A 113 -1.30 11.89 -22.00
CA ASN A 113 -1.93 12.62 -23.08
C ASN A 113 -3.45 12.53 -22.95
N THR A 114 -4.11 13.67 -22.85
CA THR A 114 -5.58 13.75 -22.74
C THR A 114 -6.16 14.56 -23.88
N PRO A 115 -7.45 14.46 -24.15
CA PRO A 115 -8.11 15.36 -25.10
C PRO A 115 -7.98 16.85 -24.75
N ALA A 116 -7.71 17.17 -23.47
CA ALA A 116 -7.49 18.53 -22.99
C ALA A 116 -6.04 19.02 -23.13
N GLY A 117 -5.11 18.11 -23.48
CA GLY A 117 -3.68 18.39 -23.62
C GLY A 117 -2.78 17.41 -22.89
N HIS A 118 -1.49 17.65 -22.97
CA HIS A 118 -0.47 16.88 -22.26
C HIS A 118 -0.38 17.35 -20.80
N PHE A 119 -0.38 16.38 -19.88
CA PHE A 119 -0.09 16.57 -18.46
C PHE A 119 1.25 15.86 -18.14
N SER A 120 2.09 16.51 -17.35
CA SER A 120 3.25 15.86 -16.73
C SER A 120 3.60 16.54 -15.41
N GLY A 121 4.05 15.75 -14.46
CA GLY A 121 4.52 16.25 -13.16
C GLY A 121 5.38 15.23 -12.45
N ASN A 122 6.28 15.71 -11.61
CA ASN A 122 7.05 14.88 -10.68
C ASN A 122 7.23 15.61 -9.35
N THR A 123 7.41 14.84 -8.30
CA THR A 123 7.67 15.36 -6.96
C THR A 123 8.56 14.39 -6.20
N PHE A 124 9.47 14.94 -5.40
CA PHE A 124 10.21 14.21 -4.37
C PHE A 124 10.00 14.91 -3.04
N GLY A 125 9.74 14.14 -1.98
CA GLY A 125 9.56 14.70 -0.64
C GLY A 125 9.39 13.64 0.43
N VAL A 126 9.18 14.14 1.64
CA VAL A 126 8.88 13.32 2.82
C VAL A 126 7.37 13.14 2.89
N GLY A 127 6.93 11.90 3.09
CA GLY A 127 5.51 11.56 3.24
C GLY A 127 5.00 11.70 4.67
N ASP A 128 3.91 11.04 4.95
CA ASP A 128 3.24 11.11 6.24
C ASP A 128 3.89 10.15 7.26
N LEU A 129 4.07 10.63 8.50
CA LEU A 129 4.67 9.87 9.59
C LEU A 129 3.68 8.80 10.07
N PHE A 130 4.12 7.56 10.16
CA PHE A 130 3.37 6.45 10.73
C PHE A 130 3.97 5.99 12.05
N ALA A 131 3.11 5.62 13.01
CA ALA A 131 3.48 4.92 14.23
C ALA A 131 2.41 3.88 14.60
N GLU A 132 2.85 2.71 15.08
CA GLU A 132 1.98 1.57 15.44
C GLU A 132 2.43 0.91 16.74
N GLY A 133 1.45 0.51 17.56
CA GLY A 133 1.63 -0.42 18.66
C GLY A 133 1.10 -1.80 18.26
N THR A 134 1.85 -2.87 18.59
CA THR A 134 1.52 -4.24 18.15
C THR A 134 1.53 -5.24 19.30
N LEU A 135 0.78 -6.34 19.13
CA LEU A 135 0.90 -7.55 19.94
C LEU A 135 1.11 -8.74 19.01
N SER A 136 2.03 -9.64 19.38
CA SER A 136 2.31 -10.85 18.60
C SER A 136 2.40 -12.10 19.45
N TRP A 137 1.87 -13.20 18.91
CA TRP A 137 1.88 -14.51 19.55
C TRP A 137 2.48 -15.54 18.61
N HIS A 138 3.35 -16.41 19.13
CA HIS A 138 3.95 -17.54 18.42
C HIS A 138 3.51 -18.83 19.14
N ILE A 139 2.45 -19.48 18.64
CA ILE A 139 1.79 -20.60 19.30
C ILE A 139 1.84 -21.83 18.41
N LYS A 140 2.72 -22.78 18.71
CA LYS A 140 2.91 -24.02 17.92
C LYS A 140 3.15 -23.70 16.44
N GLN A 141 2.20 -24.05 15.57
CA GLN A 141 2.24 -23.85 14.13
C GLN A 141 1.55 -22.54 13.70
N PHE A 142 1.25 -21.64 14.63
CA PHE A 142 0.60 -20.37 14.33
C PHE A 142 1.37 -19.17 14.87
N ASP A 143 1.50 -18.16 14.05
CA ASP A 143 1.82 -16.81 14.48
C ASP A 143 0.57 -15.93 14.30
N PHE A 144 0.28 -15.09 15.28
CA PHE A 144 -0.79 -14.10 15.23
C PHE A 144 -0.20 -12.73 15.51
N SER A 145 -0.78 -11.71 14.90
CA SER A 145 -0.46 -10.32 15.21
C SER A 145 -1.71 -9.46 15.16
N VAL A 146 -1.76 -8.47 16.03
CA VAL A 146 -2.71 -7.35 15.96
C VAL A 146 -1.94 -6.06 16.17
N GLY A 147 -2.44 -4.97 15.61
CA GLY A 147 -1.83 -3.65 15.74
C GLY A 147 -2.87 -2.54 15.65
N SER A 148 -2.51 -1.40 16.23
CA SER A 148 -3.25 -0.16 16.08
C SER A 148 -2.24 0.95 15.81
N GLY A 149 -2.39 1.62 14.68
CA GLY A 149 -1.47 2.63 14.18
C GLY A 149 -2.16 3.91 13.76
N VAL A 150 -1.36 4.92 13.51
CA VAL A 150 -1.80 6.23 13.06
C VAL A 150 -0.82 6.79 12.03
N ASP A 151 -1.35 7.30 10.92
CA ASP A 151 -0.62 8.14 9.98
C ASP A 151 -0.95 9.60 10.29
N ALA A 152 0.08 10.40 10.52
CA ALA A 152 -0.03 11.83 10.78
C ALA A 152 0.28 12.62 9.50
N PRO A 153 -0.52 13.62 9.11
CA PRO A 153 -0.36 14.37 7.86
C PRO A 153 0.81 15.36 7.94
N THR A 154 2.03 14.85 7.97
CA THR A 154 3.27 15.61 8.09
C THR A 154 3.92 15.93 6.75
N GLY A 155 3.58 15.20 5.70
CA GLY A 155 4.08 15.43 4.35
C GLY A 155 3.34 16.53 3.60
N ASP A 156 3.94 16.99 2.51
CA ASP A 156 3.27 17.91 1.59
C ASP A 156 2.09 17.21 0.91
N SER A 157 0.93 17.85 0.93
CA SER A 157 -0.35 17.28 0.49
C SER A 157 -1.00 18.08 -0.63
N PRO A 158 -1.97 17.50 -1.36
CA PRO A 158 -2.71 18.22 -2.39
C PRO A 158 -3.42 19.46 -1.83
N THR A 159 -3.28 20.61 -2.50
CA THR A 159 -3.93 21.88 -2.13
C THR A 159 -5.22 22.12 -2.89
N SER A 160 -5.54 21.27 -3.86
CA SER A 160 -6.78 21.34 -4.66
C SER A 160 -7.22 19.93 -5.07
N PRO A 161 -8.55 19.71 -5.26
CA PRO A 161 -9.02 18.46 -5.81
C PRO A 161 -8.47 18.22 -7.23
N GLY A 162 -7.92 17.04 -7.49
CA GLY A 162 -7.43 16.64 -8.82
C GLY A 162 -6.15 15.81 -8.76
N PRO A 163 -5.54 15.60 -9.93
CA PRO A 163 -4.29 14.87 -10.00
C PRO A 163 -3.20 15.63 -9.25
N ALA A 164 -2.63 14.98 -8.24
CA ALA A 164 -1.51 15.53 -7.50
C ALA A 164 -0.40 14.48 -7.39
N THR A 165 0.83 14.91 -7.63
CA THR A 165 2.02 14.18 -7.26
C THR A 165 2.53 14.80 -5.96
N THR A 166 2.02 14.33 -4.82
CA THR A 166 2.42 14.84 -3.50
C THR A 166 2.84 13.69 -2.62
N PRO A 167 3.91 13.86 -1.80
CA PRO A 167 4.42 12.77 -0.96
C PRO A 167 3.50 12.43 0.20
N GLY A 168 2.69 13.37 0.69
CA GLY A 168 1.72 13.18 1.77
C GLY A 168 0.28 13.32 1.29
N LEU A 169 -0.68 12.92 2.12
CA LEU A 169 -2.11 12.89 1.81
C LEU A 169 -2.91 14.01 2.50
N GLY A 170 -2.39 14.58 3.59
CA GLY A 170 -2.98 15.74 4.27
C GLY A 170 -4.17 15.44 5.16
N TYR A 171 -4.38 14.19 5.56
CA TYR A 171 -5.40 13.77 6.53
C TYR A 171 -4.84 12.72 7.50
N TRP A 172 -5.46 12.60 8.68
CA TRP A 172 -5.12 11.53 9.61
C TRP A 172 -5.77 10.22 9.19
N THR A 173 -5.03 9.14 9.36
CA THR A 173 -5.56 7.78 9.22
C THR A 173 -5.31 6.99 10.49
N PHE A 174 -6.35 6.33 11.01
CA PHE A 174 -6.25 5.37 12.10
C PHE A 174 -6.33 3.97 11.51
N MET A 175 -5.25 3.19 11.64
CA MET A 175 -5.14 1.87 11.04
C MET A 175 -5.27 0.78 12.09
N GLN A 176 -6.14 -0.22 11.82
CA GLN A 176 -6.23 -1.45 12.60
C GLN A 176 -5.67 -2.61 11.80
N THR A 177 -4.78 -3.35 12.41
CA THR A 177 -4.08 -4.49 11.79
C THR A 177 -4.43 -5.78 12.51
N ALA A 178 -4.70 -6.85 11.76
CA ALA A 178 -4.87 -8.20 12.30
C ALA A 178 -4.38 -9.23 11.30
N GLY A 179 -3.57 -10.19 11.75
CA GLY A 179 -3.03 -11.20 10.86
C GLY A 179 -2.71 -12.51 11.53
N ALA A 180 -2.60 -13.55 10.68
CA ALA A 180 -2.19 -14.88 11.07
C ALA A 180 -1.30 -15.52 10.00
N THR A 181 -0.30 -16.27 10.45
CA THR A 181 0.48 -17.20 9.63
C THR A 181 0.31 -18.60 10.19
N TRP A 182 -0.14 -19.52 9.34
CA TRP A 182 -0.22 -20.94 9.64
C TRP A 182 0.95 -21.68 8.98
N TYR A 183 1.72 -22.36 9.79
CA TYR A 183 2.74 -23.30 9.33
C TYR A 183 2.11 -24.68 9.21
N VAL A 184 1.99 -25.19 7.98
CA VAL A 184 1.25 -26.41 7.67
C VAL A 184 1.91 -27.65 8.27
N ASP A 185 3.23 -27.65 8.36
CA ASP A 185 4.05 -28.74 8.92
C ASP A 185 4.77 -28.31 10.21
N GLU A 186 5.06 -29.26 11.09
CA GLU A 186 5.76 -29.03 12.37
C GLU A 186 7.17 -28.45 12.18
N ALA A 187 7.82 -28.79 11.07
CA ALA A 187 9.13 -28.24 10.69
C ALA A 187 9.04 -26.78 10.19
N LYS A 188 7.82 -26.21 10.11
CA LYS A 188 7.52 -24.84 9.65
C LYS A 188 8.08 -24.52 8.27
N THR A 189 8.10 -25.54 7.39
CA THR A 189 8.63 -25.37 6.03
C THR A 189 7.59 -24.88 5.03
N TRP A 190 6.29 -25.06 5.28
CA TRP A 190 5.20 -24.47 4.52
C TRP A 190 4.47 -23.43 5.36
N ALA A 191 4.23 -22.28 4.81
CA ALA A 191 3.49 -21.22 5.47
C ALA A 191 2.39 -20.67 4.58
N VAL A 192 1.23 -20.38 5.19
CA VAL A 192 0.11 -19.64 4.61
C VAL A 192 -0.15 -18.44 5.52
N SER A 193 -0.12 -17.23 4.99
CA SER A 193 -0.25 -15.99 5.75
C SER A 193 -1.36 -15.12 5.20
N ALA A 194 -2.09 -14.46 6.09
CA ALA A 194 -3.06 -13.41 5.77
C ALA A 194 -2.91 -12.26 6.76
N LEU A 195 -2.79 -11.05 6.25
CA LEU A 195 -2.67 -9.82 7.02
C LEU A 195 -3.73 -8.84 6.54
N ASN A 196 -4.56 -8.40 7.48
CA ASN A 196 -5.68 -7.49 7.22
C ASN A 196 -5.39 -6.13 7.83
N ARG A 197 -5.71 -5.07 7.11
CA ARG A 197 -5.67 -3.68 7.58
C ARG A 197 -6.97 -2.98 7.27
N TYR A 198 -7.45 -2.20 8.21
CA TYR A 198 -8.58 -1.31 8.03
C TYR A 198 -8.18 0.10 8.42
N GLU A 199 -8.41 1.05 7.52
CA GLU A 199 -8.02 2.44 7.64
C GLU A 199 -9.26 3.33 7.78
N PHE A 200 -9.32 4.10 8.87
CA PHE A 200 -10.33 5.13 9.11
C PHE A 200 -9.71 6.49 8.78
N ASN A 201 -10.28 7.20 7.83
CA ASN A 201 -9.73 8.45 7.33
C ASN A 201 -10.50 9.67 7.85
N THR A 202 -9.77 10.74 8.15
CA THR A 202 -10.35 12.05 8.49
C THR A 202 -10.47 12.94 7.25
N GLU A 203 -11.05 14.13 7.42
CA GLU A 203 -11.09 15.14 6.37
C GLU A 203 -9.67 15.62 6.00
N GLN A 204 -9.41 15.73 4.71
CA GLN A 204 -8.19 16.30 4.17
C GLN A 204 -8.21 17.84 4.35
N ARG A 205 -7.12 18.37 4.91
CA ARG A 205 -7.03 19.74 5.46
C ARG A 205 -7.27 20.87 4.44
N ASP A 206 -6.89 20.67 3.17
CA ASP A 206 -6.90 21.73 2.17
C ASP A 206 -8.07 21.58 1.17
N THR A 207 -8.43 20.35 0.83
CA THR A 207 -9.53 20.06 -0.12
C THR A 207 -10.88 19.91 0.55
N HIS A 208 -10.91 19.73 1.89
CA HIS A 208 -12.12 19.43 2.66
C HIS A 208 -12.88 18.19 2.19
N VAL A 209 -12.18 17.26 1.53
CA VAL A 209 -12.71 15.94 1.14
C VAL A 209 -12.33 14.93 2.21
N THR A 210 -13.30 14.21 2.74
CA THR A 210 -13.02 13.03 3.56
C THR A 210 -12.97 11.81 2.64
N PRO A 211 -11.79 11.20 2.46
CA PRO A 211 -11.67 9.94 1.73
C PRO A 211 -12.42 8.84 2.47
N GLY A 212 -13.05 7.94 1.75
CA GLY A 212 -13.68 6.78 2.37
C GLY A 212 -12.66 5.86 3.00
N ASP A 213 -13.10 5.09 4.01
CA ASP A 213 -12.30 4.09 4.67
C ASP A 213 -11.81 3.03 3.70
N ALA A 214 -10.65 2.45 3.97
CA ALA A 214 -10.05 1.44 3.12
C ALA A 214 -9.80 0.12 3.87
N TYR A 215 -9.99 -0.98 3.16
CA TYR A 215 -9.63 -2.31 3.63
C TYR A 215 -8.54 -2.89 2.73
N THR A 216 -7.51 -3.46 3.33
CA THR A 216 -6.42 -4.15 2.63
C THR A 216 -6.23 -5.54 3.22
N LEU A 217 -6.23 -6.54 2.34
CA LEU A 217 -5.79 -7.91 2.63
C LEU A 217 -4.49 -8.16 1.87
N GLU A 218 -3.45 -8.54 2.57
CA GLU A 218 -2.25 -9.14 1.99
C GLU A 218 -2.18 -10.61 2.36
N TRP A 219 -1.76 -11.43 1.44
CA TRP A 219 -1.67 -12.88 1.63
C TRP A 219 -0.39 -13.44 1.02
N GLY A 220 0.04 -14.59 1.51
CA GLY A 220 1.18 -15.29 0.95
C GLY A 220 1.16 -16.79 1.27
N VAL A 221 1.70 -17.56 0.32
CA VAL A 221 1.97 -18.99 0.48
C VAL A 221 3.42 -19.23 0.14
N SER A 222 4.17 -19.90 1.02
CA SER A 222 5.60 -20.09 0.83
C SER A 222 6.10 -21.44 1.28
N LYS A 223 7.25 -21.83 0.69
CA LYS A 223 8.06 -22.99 1.08
C LYS A 223 9.44 -22.52 1.50
N THR A 224 9.88 -22.94 2.68
CA THR A 224 11.24 -22.72 3.17
C THR A 224 12.16 -23.80 2.61
N LEU A 225 13.22 -23.40 1.94
CA LEU A 225 14.27 -24.24 1.38
C LEU A 225 15.55 -24.04 2.19
N ALA A 226 16.30 -25.13 2.41
CA ALA A 226 17.59 -25.10 3.13
C ALA A 226 17.55 -24.32 4.46
N LYS A 227 16.37 -24.16 5.09
CA LYS A 227 16.12 -23.47 6.36
C LYS A 227 16.35 -21.93 6.33
N VAL A 228 16.75 -21.37 5.21
CA VAL A 228 17.16 -19.94 5.11
C VAL A 228 16.59 -19.21 3.90
N VAL A 229 15.98 -19.91 2.95
CA VAL A 229 15.38 -19.30 1.76
C VAL A 229 13.90 -19.65 1.71
N ASP A 230 13.06 -18.66 1.67
CA ASP A 230 11.64 -18.83 1.37
C ASP A 230 11.36 -18.48 -0.09
N VAL A 231 10.60 -19.33 -0.76
CA VAL A 231 10.08 -19.06 -2.11
C VAL A 231 8.57 -19.22 -2.08
N GLY A 232 7.86 -18.34 -2.76
CA GLY A 232 6.42 -18.41 -2.70
C GLY A 232 5.71 -17.46 -3.65
N ALA A 233 4.40 -17.41 -3.47
CA ALA A 233 3.52 -16.42 -4.09
C ALA A 233 2.94 -15.53 -3.00
N ALA A 234 2.85 -14.24 -3.30
CA ALA A 234 2.19 -13.25 -2.46
C ALA A 234 1.22 -12.43 -3.31
N GLY A 235 0.30 -11.76 -2.68
CA GLY A 235 -0.63 -10.89 -3.35
C GLY A 235 -1.38 -10.01 -2.39
N TYR A 236 -2.18 -9.11 -2.95
CA TYR A 236 -3.02 -8.22 -2.17
C TYR A 236 -4.37 -7.97 -2.82
N TYR A 237 -5.29 -7.58 -1.99
CA TYR A 237 -6.56 -6.99 -2.35
C TYR A 237 -6.76 -5.74 -1.51
N GLN A 238 -7.01 -4.59 -2.14
CA GLN A 238 -7.35 -3.35 -1.45
C GLN A 238 -8.60 -2.78 -2.07
N GLN A 239 -9.53 -2.34 -1.22
CA GLN A 239 -10.71 -1.62 -1.66
C GLN A 239 -11.07 -0.50 -0.70
N GLN A 240 -11.61 0.55 -1.24
CA GLN A 240 -12.34 1.55 -0.49
C GLN A 240 -13.72 0.99 -0.12
N VAL A 241 -14.07 1.02 1.16
CA VAL A 241 -15.29 0.36 1.69
C VAL A 241 -16.41 1.34 2.04
N THR A 242 -16.07 2.61 2.30
CA THR A 242 -17.05 3.69 2.51
C THR A 242 -16.92 4.76 1.43
N GLY A 243 -17.98 5.55 1.25
CA GLY A 243 -18.01 6.61 0.23
C GLY A 243 -17.14 7.82 0.58
N ASN A 244 -16.55 8.45 -0.43
CA ASN A 244 -15.91 9.76 -0.27
C ASN A 244 -16.97 10.85 -0.06
N SER A 245 -16.67 11.89 0.73
CA SER A 245 -17.61 12.98 0.99
C SER A 245 -18.01 13.75 -0.28
N ASN A 246 -17.15 13.78 -1.30
CA ASN A 246 -17.41 14.36 -2.62
C ASN A 246 -18.16 13.43 -3.59
N LYS A 247 -18.57 12.22 -3.12
CA LYS A 247 -19.29 11.19 -3.90
C LYS A 247 -18.53 10.68 -5.13
N SER A 248 -17.19 10.81 -5.17
CA SER A 248 -16.39 10.15 -6.20
C SER A 248 -16.53 8.63 -6.11
N PRO A 249 -16.43 7.89 -7.23
CA PRO A 249 -16.55 6.45 -7.24
C PRO A 249 -15.49 5.78 -6.37
N LEU A 250 -15.84 4.64 -5.76
CA LEU A 250 -14.94 3.82 -4.98
C LEU A 250 -13.87 3.17 -5.87
N ASN A 251 -12.72 2.87 -5.30
CA ASN A 251 -11.66 2.16 -6.00
C ASN A 251 -11.38 0.80 -5.37
N ARG A 252 -10.85 -0.11 -6.16
CA ARG A 252 -10.33 -1.39 -5.69
C ARG A 252 -9.24 -1.94 -6.62
N VAL A 253 -8.39 -2.80 -6.07
CA VAL A 253 -7.29 -3.43 -6.79
C VAL A 253 -7.01 -4.81 -6.22
N ALA A 254 -6.58 -5.73 -7.08
CA ALA A 254 -6.03 -7.01 -6.67
C ALA A 254 -4.79 -7.35 -7.49
N ALA A 255 -3.81 -7.96 -6.84
CA ALA A 255 -2.56 -8.33 -7.44
C ALA A 255 -2.03 -9.66 -6.92
N VAL A 256 -1.15 -10.28 -7.70
CA VAL A 256 -0.45 -11.51 -7.35
C VAL A 256 0.91 -11.55 -8.00
N GLY A 257 1.87 -12.20 -7.36
CA GLY A 257 3.18 -12.40 -7.93
C GLY A 257 4.12 -13.27 -7.09
N PRO A 258 5.31 -13.56 -7.59
CA PRO A 258 6.33 -14.33 -6.88
C PRO A 258 7.06 -13.50 -5.83
N GLU A 259 7.52 -14.19 -4.80
CA GLU A 259 8.45 -13.65 -3.81
C GLU A 259 9.52 -14.66 -3.47
N VAL A 260 10.74 -14.15 -3.26
CA VAL A 260 11.85 -14.88 -2.66
C VAL A 260 12.42 -14.09 -1.51
N SER A 261 12.66 -14.74 -0.37
CA SER A 261 13.38 -14.13 0.74
C SER A 261 14.52 -15.02 1.22
N ALA A 262 15.56 -14.41 1.76
CA ALA A 262 16.71 -15.12 2.29
C ALA A 262 17.11 -14.54 3.64
N MET A 263 17.41 -15.44 4.58
CA MET A 263 17.98 -15.10 5.88
C MET A 263 19.48 -15.41 5.90
N PHE A 264 20.26 -14.48 6.42
CA PHE A 264 21.69 -14.60 6.70
C PHE A 264 21.89 -14.66 8.22
N PRO A 265 21.87 -15.85 8.84
CA PRO A 265 21.80 -15.98 10.31
C PRO A 265 22.98 -15.35 11.03
N LYS A 266 24.20 -15.48 10.49
CA LYS A 266 25.41 -14.92 11.10
C LYS A 266 25.40 -13.37 11.17
N GLN A 267 24.78 -12.74 10.19
CA GLN A 267 24.63 -11.30 10.09
C GLN A 267 23.34 -10.81 10.72
N MET A 268 22.43 -11.70 11.13
CA MET A 268 21.06 -11.39 11.54
C MET A 268 20.39 -10.43 10.53
N PHE A 269 20.49 -10.79 9.26
CA PHE A 269 20.05 -9.97 8.13
C PHE A 269 19.09 -10.77 7.24
N PHE A 270 18.05 -10.10 6.74
CA PHE A 270 17.04 -10.67 5.86
C PHE A 270 16.90 -9.80 4.63
N VAL A 271 16.72 -10.44 3.49
CA VAL A 271 16.44 -9.80 2.21
C VAL A 271 15.21 -10.45 1.60
N SER A 272 14.26 -9.66 1.14
CA SER A 272 13.11 -10.15 0.37
C SER A 272 13.01 -9.38 -0.93
N LEU A 273 12.68 -10.08 -1.99
CA LEU A 273 12.42 -9.55 -3.33
C LEU A 273 11.06 -10.04 -3.79
N ARG A 274 10.16 -9.12 -4.12
CA ARG A 274 8.79 -9.41 -4.53
C ARG A 274 8.41 -8.60 -5.75
N TYR A 275 7.64 -9.22 -6.62
CA TYR A 275 6.96 -8.61 -7.75
C TYR A 275 5.47 -8.94 -7.65
N ASN A 276 4.59 -8.00 -8.00
CA ASN A 276 3.17 -8.28 -8.18
C ASN A 276 2.67 -7.63 -9.48
N TYR A 277 1.78 -8.33 -10.15
CA TYR A 277 0.99 -7.83 -11.27
C TYR A 277 -0.44 -7.57 -10.80
N GLU A 278 -0.93 -6.36 -11.01
CA GLU A 278 -2.32 -5.99 -10.74
C GLU A 278 -3.19 -6.52 -11.88
N PHE A 279 -3.92 -7.61 -11.63
CA PHE A 279 -4.82 -8.22 -12.60
C PHE A 279 -6.23 -7.66 -12.58
N MET A 280 -6.57 -6.88 -11.57
CA MET A 280 -7.84 -6.19 -11.40
C MET A 280 -7.58 -4.80 -10.81
N ALA A 281 -8.14 -3.77 -11.44
CA ALA A 281 -8.17 -2.41 -10.89
C ALA A 281 -9.43 -1.70 -11.38
N GLU A 282 -10.13 -1.02 -10.47
CA GLU A 282 -11.33 -0.25 -10.75
C GLU A 282 -11.18 1.17 -10.19
N ASN A 283 -11.53 2.16 -11.01
CA ASN A 283 -11.42 3.58 -10.68
C ASN A 283 -10.02 4.00 -10.21
N ARG A 284 -8.97 3.42 -10.81
CA ARG A 284 -7.57 3.71 -10.49
C ARG A 284 -6.62 3.27 -11.60
N ALA A 285 -5.36 3.68 -11.48
CA ALA A 285 -4.28 3.14 -12.29
C ALA A 285 -4.12 1.63 -12.02
N GLN A 286 -3.68 0.89 -13.03
CA GLN A 286 -3.36 -0.53 -12.99
C GLN A 286 -1.94 -0.76 -13.51
N GLY A 287 -1.16 -1.54 -12.77
CA GLY A 287 0.22 -1.73 -13.14
C GLY A 287 0.93 -2.84 -12.40
N HIS A 288 2.16 -2.57 -12.02
CA HIS A 288 3.09 -3.52 -11.43
C HIS A 288 3.72 -2.94 -10.18
N THR A 289 3.92 -3.77 -9.17
CA THR A 289 4.73 -3.41 -8.00
C THR A 289 5.98 -4.27 -7.94
N PHE A 290 7.05 -3.68 -7.44
CA PHE A 290 8.28 -4.36 -7.12
C PHE A 290 8.77 -3.89 -5.76
N ALA A 291 9.13 -4.82 -4.86
CA ALA A 291 9.59 -4.48 -3.53
C ALA A 291 10.86 -5.23 -3.18
N LEU A 292 11.88 -4.48 -2.77
CA LEU A 292 13.09 -4.98 -2.11
C LEU A 292 13.01 -4.59 -0.63
N THR A 293 12.97 -5.58 0.26
CA THR A 293 12.94 -5.35 1.71
C THR A 293 14.22 -5.86 2.34
N LEU A 294 14.89 -5.01 3.10
CA LEU A 294 16.09 -5.30 3.85
C LEU A 294 15.78 -5.21 5.35
N THR A 295 16.07 -6.24 6.12
CA THR A 295 15.82 -6.23 7.58
C THR A 295 17.08 -6.63 8.33
N LYS A 296 17.48 -5.77 9.26
CA LYS A 296 18.60 -6.03 10.19
C LYS A 296 18.08 -6.09 11.62
N ARG A 297 18.45 -7.15 12.34
CA ARG A 297 18.29 -7.26 13.79
C ARG A 297 19.58 -6.82 14.50
N PHE A 298 19.44 -6.11 15.63
CA PHE A 298 20.52 -5.66 16.50
C PHE A 298 20.48 -6.35 17.85
#